data_61da26683aa1ebeffac5ce7a9600503d
#
_entry.id   61da26683aa1ebeffac5ce7a9600503d
#
_cell.length_a   1.000
_cell.length_b   1.000
_cell.length_c   1.000
_cell.angle_alpha   90.00
_cell.angle_beta   90.00
_cell.angle_gamma   90.00
#
_symmetry.space_group_name_H-M   'P 1'
#
loop_
_entity.id
_entity.type
_entity.pdbx_description
1 polymer ?
#
loop_
_entity_poly.entity_id
_entity_poly.type
_entity_poly.pdbx_seq_one_letter_code
_entity_poly.pdbx_strand_id
1 'polypeptide(L)' 'SVPADVRAEYLAFNPDATDAEIQAHYNKYIKK' A
#
# COMPACT_ATOMS: atom_id res chain seq x y z
N SER A 1 -1.07 6.17 8.45
CA SER A 1 -1.87 5.77 7.29
C SER A 1 -1.06 5.88 6.00
N VAL A 2 -1.49 5.20 4.98
CA VAL A 2 -0.76 5.14 3.71
C VAL A 2 -1.07 6.38 2.87
N PRO A 3 -0.02 7.08 2.35
CA PRO A 3 -0.25 8.19 1.42
C PRO A 3 -1.00 7.73 0.17
N ALA A 4 -1.79 8.63 -0.41
CA ALA A 4 -2.63 8.29 -1.54
C ALA A 4 -1.82 7.83 -2.76
N ASP A 5 -0.66 8.43 -2.98
CA ASP A 5 0.18 8.06 -4.13
C ASP A 5 0.74 6.64 -3.98
N VAL A 6 1.15 6.29 -2.77
CA VAL A 6 1.65 4.93 -2.49
C VAL A 6 0.52 3.92 -2.68
N ARG A 7 -0.66 4.25 -2.17
CA ARG A 7 -1.82 3.38 -2.30
C ARG A 7 -2.19 3.15 -3.76
N ALA A 8 -2.22 4.22 -4.53
CA ALA A 8 -2.57 4.13 -5.95
C ALA A 8 -1.56 3.27 -6.72
N GLU A 9 -0.28 3.43 -6.41
CA GLU A 9 0.77 2.67 -7.06
C GLU A 9 0.65 1.19 -6.72
N TYR A 10 0.41 0.88 -5.46
CA TYR A 10 0.25 -0.51 -5.04
C TYR A 10 -0.93 -1.17 -5.77
N LEU A 11 -2.04 -0.46 -5.86
CA LEU A 11 -3.24 -0.99 -6.50
C LEU A 11 -3.08 -1.14 -8.02
N ALA A 12 -2.17 -0.36 -8.62
CA ALA A 12 -1.88 -0.51 -10.05
C ALA A 12 -1.27 -1.88 -10.35
N PHE A 13 -0.50 -2.42 -9.40
CA PHE A 13 0.12 -3.73 -9.54
C PHE A 13 -0.73 -4.85 -8.94
N ASN A 14 -1.51 -4.53 -7.92
CA ASN A 14 -2.31 -5.52 -7.20
C ASN A 14 -3.72 -4.99 -7.00
N PRO A 15 -4.55 -5.00 -8.06
CA PRO A 15 -5.89 -4.39 -7.98
C PRO A 15 -6.81 -5.06 -6.95
N ASP A 16 -6.49 -6.28 -6.55
CA ASP A 16 -7.29 -7.01 -5.57
C ASP A 16 -6.81 -6.80 -4.14
N ALA A 17 -5.80 -5.96 -3.94
CA ALA A 17 -5.25 -5.74 -2.60
C ALA A 17 -6.24 -5.02 -1.70
N THR A 18 -6.28 -5.44 -0.43
CA THR A 18 -7.12 -4.79 0.57
C THR A 18 -6.36 -3.66 1.25
N ASP A 19 -7.10 -2.79 1.96
CA ASP A 19 -6.47 -1.71 2.71
C ASP A 19 -5.48 -2.25 3.75
N ALA A 20 -5.83 -3.35 4.39
CA ALA A 20 -4.95 -3.97 5.40
C ALA A 20 -3.65 -4.44 4.76
N GLU A 21 -3.73 -4.99 3.56
CA GLU A 21 -2.56 -5.46 2.84
C GLU A 21 -1.65 -4.29 2.45
N ILE A 22 -2.24 -3.23 1.96
CA ILE A 22 -1.48 -2.03 1.56
C ILE A 22 -0.81 -1.42 2.79
N GLN A 23 -1.52 -1.34 3.90
CA GLN A 23 -0.97 -0.79 5.13
C GLN A 23 0.21 -1.62 5.63
N ALA A 24 0.08 -2.94 5.60
CA ALA A 24 1.15 -3.83 6.04
C ALA A 24 2.39 -3.68 5.16
N HIS A 25 2.19 -3.58 3.85
CA HIS A 25 3.29 -3.38 2.92
C HIS A 25 3.99 -2.05 3.18
N TYR A 26 3.21 -1.01 3.39
CA TYR A 26 3.76 0.31 3.66
C TYR A 26 4.59 0.32 4.93
N ASN A 27 4.08 -0.28 5.99
CA ASN A 27 4.79 -0.33 7.27
C ASN A 27 6.08 -1.11 7.17
N LYS A 28 6.09 -2.16 6.36
CA LYS A 28 7.25 -3.06 6.27
C LYS A 28 8.33 -2.53 5.33
N TYR A 29 7.95 -1.96 4.21
CA TYR A 29 8.90 -1.62 3.15
C TYR A 29 9.17 -0.13 3.02
N ILE A 30 8.21 0.70 3.29
CA ILE A 30 8.31 2.13 3.02
C ILE A 30 8.51 2.92 4.30
N LYS A 31 7.68 2.67 5.30
CA LYS A 31 7.81 3.35 6.58
C LYS A 31 8.95 2.71 7.38
N LYS A 32 9.91 3.50 7.69
CA LYS A 32 11.09 3.03 8.42
C LYS A 32 11.08 3.46 9.86
#